data_8dbf5262077f2ea761e5ed1d117da47d
#
_entry.id   8dbf5262077f2ea761e5ed1d117da47d
#
_cell.length_a   1.000
_cell.length_b   1.000
_cell.length_c   1.000
_cell.angle_alpha   90.00
_cell.angle_beta   90.00
_cell.angle_gamma   90.00
#
_symmetry.space_group_name_H-M   'P 1'
#
loop_
_entity.id
_entity.type
_entity.pdbx_description
1 polymer ?
#
loop_
_entity_poly.entity_id
_entity_poly.type
_entity_poly.pdbx_seq_one_letter_code
_entity_poly.pdbx_strand_id
1 'polypeptide(L)'
;MKRNIIALAASAACLGFALPAQAQISNDTIKIGMLTDVSGVYADVDGSGGAEAVKMAIADLGGTINGKKIEFVFADHQNKADIAASKAREWFDQQGVDMLIGGTNSGANLAMAKIASEKKKVFISIGAGSARLTNEECSPFTVHYAYDTVALARGTGGAIVKQGGKSWYFLTADYAFGQSLEKDTTDVIKAAGGTVAGTSKHPLSASDFSSFLIKAQGSKAQILGLANAGGDMINAVKAANEFGVGKTMKLAGLLVFINDIHTLGLNMTQGMYLTDGWYWDQSPESRAWSKRYFAKMKKFPSMLQAADYSAATNYLNAVKAIGTDDSEKVMAQLKKTKINDMFTKGGEIRPDGRMVHDMYLMEVKKQAESKYPWDYYKVVATIPGAQAYTTKAETKCALWK
;
A
#
# COMPACT_ATOMS: atom_id res chain seq x y z
N MET A 1 88.95 30.49 17.06
CA MET A 1 87.64 31.13 16.88
C MET A 1 86.77 30.23 16.00
N LYS A 2 85.87 29.44 16.57
CA LYS A 2 84.90 28.60 15.83
C LYS A 2 83.50 29.06 16.14
N ARG A 3 82.77 29.56 15.14
CA ARG A 3 81.40 30.04 15.27
C ARG A 3 80.43 28.79 14.99
N ASN A 4 79.70 28.43 16.01
CA ASN A 4 78.62 27.45 15.87
C ASN A 4 77.32 28.14 15.33
N ILE A 5 76.83 27.70 14.20
CA ILE A 5 75.54 28.08 13.64
C ILE A 5 74.51 27.01 14.05
N ILE A 6 73.56 27.40 14.91
CA ILE A 6 72.44 26.56 15.28
C ILE A 6 71.34 26.81 14.25
N ALA A 7 71.02 25.80 13.48
CA ALA A 7 69.84 25.78 12.56
C ALA A 7 68.61 25.41 13.35
N LEU A 8 67.65 26.32 13.49
CA LEU A 8 66.29 26.01 14.03
C LEU A 8 65.45 25.47 12.91
N ALA A 9 65.07 24.16 12.99
CA ALA A 9 64.11 23.57 12.11
C ALA A 9 62.68 23.84 12.67
N ALA A 10 61.93 24.69 11.98
CA ALA A 10 60.54 24.94 12.27
C ALA A 10 59.68 23.85 11.66
N SER A 11 59.19 22.88 12.46
CA SER A 11 58.24 21.88 12.04
C SER A 11 56.81 22.50 12.01
N ALA A 12 56.34 22.86 10.83
CA ALA A 12 54.96 23.27 10.62
C ALA A 12 54.04 22.01 10.70
N ALA A 13 53.37 21.84 11.81
CA ALA A 13 52.29 20.83 11.97
C ALA A 13 51.08 21.27 11.17
N CYS A 14 50.84 20.68 10.00
CA CYS A 14 49.59 20.79 9.27
C CYS A 14 48.51 20.03 10.04
N LEU A 15 47.77 20.71 10.91
CA LEU A 15 46.51 20.24 11.45
C LEU A 15 45.49 20.24 10.30
N GLY A 16 45.35 19.11 9.62
CA GLY A 16 44.26 18.85 8.69
C GLY A 16 42.95 18.85 9.45
N PHE A 17 42.20 19.94 9.39
CA PHE A 17 40.78 19.92 9.77
C PHE A 17 40.08 18.98 8.84
N ALA A 18 39.84 17.76 9.29
CA ALA A 18 38.83 16.85 8.66
C ALA A 18 37.46 17.53 8.85
N LEU A 19 37.04 18.30 7.85
CA LEU A 19 35.65 18.75 7.79
C LEU A 19 34.75 17.47 7.83
N PRO A 20 33.79 17.39 8.75
CA PRO A 20 32.86 16.30 8.72
C PRO A 20 32.21 16.29 7.33
N ALA A 21 32.27 15.16 6.62
CA ALA A 21 31.59 14.99 5.36
C ALA A 21 30.11 15.30 5.64
N GLN A 22 29.66 16.47 5.25
CA GLN A 22 28.29 16.86 5.39
C GLN A 22 27.47 15.85 4.59
N ALA A 23 26.47 15.24 5.22
CA ALA A 23 25.48 14.44 4.53
C ALA A 23 24.89 15.32 3.41
N GLN A 24 25.13 14.92 2.17
CA GLN A 24 24.76 15.71 1.00
C GLN A 24 23.76 14.91 0.17
N ILE A 25 22.79 15.62 -0.40
CA ILE A 25 21.91 15.08 -1.43
C ILE A 25 22.77 14.75 -2.65
N SER A 26 22.66 13.53 -3.17
CA SER A 26 23.61 12.92 -4.15
C SER A 26 23.63 13.65 -5.49
N ASN A 27 22.49 14.24 -5.89
CA ASN A 27 22.33 15.02 -7.11
C ASN A 27 21.81 16.42 -6.77
N ASP A 28 21.61 17.27 -7.79
CA ASP A 28 20.99 18.57 -7.58
C ASP A 28 19.47 18.52 -7.37
N THR A 29 18.90 17.33 -7.38
CA THR A 29 17.46 17.07 -7.22
C THR A 29 17.22 15.87 -6.30
N ILE A 30 16.03 15.83 -5.68
CA ILE A 30 15.49 14.65 -5.02
C ILE A 30 14.39 14.12 -5.93
N LYS A 31 14.54 12.93 -6.47
CA LYS A 31 13.62 12.41 -7.48
C LYS A 31 12.79 11.25 -6.98
N ILE A 32 11.46 11.43 -6.98
CA ILE A 32 10.49 10.39 -6.67
C ILE A 32 9.93 9.82 -7.96
N GLY A 33 9.94 8.50 -8.11
CA GLY A 33 9.22 7.79 -9.16
C GLY A 33 7.96 7.11 -8.62
N MET A 34 6.91 7.04 -9.41
CA MET A 34 5.72 6.23 -9.11
C MET A 34 5.33 5.38 -10.32
N LEU A 35 5.26 4.07 -10.09
CA LEU A 35 4.76 3.10 -11.05
C LEU A 35 3.49 2.44 -10.50
N THR A 36 2.38 2.59 -11.23
CA THR A 36 1.08 2.00 -10.85
C THR A 36 0.28 1.61 -12.10
N ASP A 37 -0.90 1.04 -11.91
CA ASP A 37 -1.87 0.83 -12.98
C ASP A 37 -2.64 2.13 -13.25
N VAL A 38 -2.54 2.64 -14.47
CA VAL A 38 -3.22 3.89 -14.89
C VAL A 38 -4.36 3.63 -15.86
N SER A 39 -4.33 2.50 -16.55
CA SER A 39 -5.26 2.19 -17.65
C SER A 39 -6.09 0.92 -17.43
N GLY A 40 -5.79 0.12 -16.39
CA GLY A 40 -6.43 -1.17 -16.13
C GLY A 40 -7.43 -1.14 -14.98
N VAL A 41 -7.67 -2.32 -14.39
CA VAL A 41 -8.71 -2.56 -13.38
C VAL A 41 -8.51 -1.83 -12.04
N TYR A 42 -7.31 -1.31 -11.78
CA TYR A 42 -6.96 -0.60 -10.56
C TYR A 42 -6.80 0.92 -10.75
N ALA A 43 -7.00 1.42 -11.98
CA ALA A 43 -6.75 2.83 -12.32
C ALA A 43 -7.53 3.82 -11.44
N ASP A 44 -8.76 3.48 -11.04
CA ASP A 44 -9.63 4.38 -10.27
C ASP A 44 -9.29 4.40 -8.78
N VAL A 45 -8.72 3.32 -8.24
CA VAL A 45 -8.43 3.21 -6.79
C VAL A 45 -7.07 3.76 -6.41
N ASP A 46 -6.18 3.98 -7.39
CA ASP A 46 -4.84 4.54 -7.22
C ASP A 46 -4.50 5.45 -8.44
N GLY A 47 -3.86 4.92 -9.45
CA GLY A 47 -3.65 5.52 -10.76
C GLY A 47 -3.20 6.98 -10.76
N SER A 48 -3.82 7.78 -11.62
CA SER A 48 -3.56 9.23 -11.69
C SER A 48 -3.91 9.96 -10.39
N GLY A 49 -4.82 9.41 -9.58
CA GLY A 49 -5.17 9.95 -8.28
C GLY A 49 -4.03 9.83 -7.27
N GLY A 50 -3.33 8.70 -7.23
CA GLY A 50 -2.13 8.51 -6.42
C GLY A 50 -1.02 9.47 -6.85
N ALA A 51 -0.80 9.61 -8.16
CA ALA A 51 0.17 10.57 -8.68
C ALA A 51 -0.16 12.02 -8.25
N GLU A 52 -1.44 12.42 -8.26
CA GLU A 52 -1.83 13.75 -7.79
C GLU A 52 -1.61 13.90 -6.27
N ALA A 53 -1.85 12.84 -5.48
CA ALA A 53 -1.57 12.83 -4.05
C ALA A 53 -0.07 13.02 -3.74
N VAL A 54 0.83 12.38 -4.51
CA VAL A 54 2.28 12.60 -4.40
C VAL A 54 2.65 14.05 -4.75
N LYS A 55 2.07 14.62 -5.82
CA LYS A 55 2.28 16.03 -6.18
C LYS A 55 1.81 16.99 -5.09
N MET A 56 0.70 16.68 -4.41
CA MET A 56 0.22 17.46 -3.27
C MET A 56 1.22 17.42 -2.10
N ALA A 57 1.81 16.26 -1.79
CA ALA A 57 2.84 16.13 -0.77
C ALA A 57 4.08 16.98 -1.09
N ILE A 58 4.54 16.94 -2.34
CA ILE A 58 5.66 17.76 -2.81
C ILE A 58 5.34 19.26 -2.67
N ALA A 59 4.14 19.68 -3.10
CA ALA A 59 3.72 21.07 -3.02
C ALA A 59 3.62 21.59 -1.57
N ASP A 60 3.12 20.76 -0.65
CA ASP A 60 3.00 21.10 0.77
C ASP A 60 4.38 21.27 1.46
N LEU A 61 5.42 20.64 0.92
CA LEU A 61 6.82 20.81 1.35
C LEU A 61 7.54 21.97 0.64
N GLY A 62 6.85 22.73 -0.22
CA GLY A 62 7.40 23.88 -0.95
C GLY A 62 8.24 23.50 -2.17
N GLY A 63 8.19 22.25 -2.65
CA GLY A 63 8.85 21.80 -3.87
C GLY A 63 10.37 21.67 -3.80
N THR A 64 10.98 21.95 -2.64
CA THR A 64 12.43 21.89 -2.44
C THR A 64 12.78 21.39 -1.03
N ILE A 65 13.94 20.75 -0.88
CA ILE A 65 14.57 20.43 0.42
C ILE A 65 16.01 20.90 0.39
N ASN A 66 16.41 21.73 1.36
CA ASN A 66 17.78 22.26 1.47
C ASN A 66 18.27 22.94 0.16
N GLY A 67 17.36 23.64 -0.53
CA GLY A 67 17.64 24.31 -1.81
C GLY A 67 17.68 23.39 -3.04
N LYS A 68 17.51 22.06 -2.88
CA LYS A 68 17.45 21.11 -3.97
C LYS A 68 15.97 20.87 -4.38
N LYS A 69 15.72 20.87 -5.68
CA LYS A 69 14.38 20.67 -6.25
C LYS A 69 13.89 19.24 -6.01
N ILE A 70 12.60 19.07 -5.72
CA ILE A 70 11.95 17.78 -5.72
C ILE A 70 11.35 17.55 -7.11
N GLU A 71 11.74 16.46 -7.76
CA GLU A 71 11.21 16.02 -9.06
C GLU A 71 10.34 14.79 -8.92
N PHE A 72 9.33 14.67 -9.78
CA PHE A 72 8.42 13.55 -9.80
C PHE A 72 8.25 12.99 -11.22
N VAL A 73 8.44 11.68 -11.36
CA VAL A 73 8.19 10.95 -12.60
C VAL A 73 7.13 9.88 -12.36
N PHE A 74 6.27 9.65 -13.34
CA PHE A 74 5.10 8.81 -13.23
C PHE A 74 4.91 7.97 -14.49
N ALA A 75 4.58 6.68 -14.35
CA ALA A 75 4.30 5.81 -15.49
C ALA A 75 3.33 4.67 -15.15
N ASP A 76 2.72 4.13 -16.19
CA ASP A 76 1.81 2.99 -16.17
C ASP A 76 2.60 1.69 -16.34
N HIS A 77 2.48 0.75 -15.40
CA HIS A 77 3.03 -0.60 -15.55
C HIS A 77 2.05 -1.59 -16.20
N GLN A 78 0.83 -1.15 -16.54
CA GLN A 78 -0.18 -1.96 -17.24
C GLN A 78 -0.49 -3.30 -16.56
N ASN A 79 -0.35 -3.38 -15.25
CA ASN A 79 -0.45 -4.62 -14.45
C ASN A 79 0.55 -5.74 -14.88
N LYS A 80 1.68 -5.38 -15.50
CA LYS A 80 2.71 -6.31 -15.98
C LYS A 80 3.99 -6.18 -15.17
N ALA A 81 4.42 -7.28 -14.55
CA ALA A 81 5.60 -7.32 -13.69
C ALA A 81 6.91 -7.03 -14.46
N ASP A 82 7.01 -7.46 -15.70
CA ASP A 82 8.17 -7.24 -16.57
C ASP A 82 8.31 -5.75 -16.96
N ILE A 83 7.19 -5.08 -17.29
CA ILE A 83 7.18 -3.64 -17.56
C ILE A 83 7.57 -2.86 -16.30
N ALA A 84 7.00 -3.22 -15.15
CA ALA A 84 7.33 -2.58 -13.87
C ALA A 84 8.82 -2.74 -13.52
N ALA A 85 9.38 -3.94 -13.64
CA ALA A 85 10.78 -4.22 -13.37
C ALA A 85 11.73 -3.48 -14.34
N SER A 86 11.41 -3.49 -15.63
CA SER A 86 12.21 -2.79 -16.65
C SER A 86 12.22 -1.28 -16.42
N LYS A 87 11.06 -0.69 -16.16
CA LYS A 87 10.94 0.75 -15.89
C LYS A 87 11.60 1.15 -14.58
N ALA A 88 11.49 0.36 -13.53
CA ALA A 88 12.19 0.60 -12.26
C ALA A 88 13.70 0.60 -12.45
N ARG A 89 14.24 -0.37 -13.19
CA ARG A 89 15.68 -0.44 -13.52
C ARG A 89 16.13 0.76 -14.31
N GLU A 90 15.41 1.14 -15.39
CA GLU A 90 15.70 2.34 -16.18
C GLU A 90 15.76 3.58 -15.32
N TRP A 91 14.77 3.76 -14.43
CA TRP A 91 14.68 4.95 -13.59
C TRP A 91 15.81 5.03 -12.56
N PHE A 92 16.19 3.92 -11.94
CA PHE A 92 17.31 3.90 -11.00
C PHE A 92 18.68 4.07 -11.70
N ASP A 93 18.89 3.43 -12.86
CA ASP A 93 20.19 3.40 -13.52
C ASP A 93 20.44 4.64 -14.40
N GLN A 94 19.38 5.22 -15.00
CA GLN A 94 19.54 6.23 -16.06
C GLN A 94 18.91 7.57 -15.70
N GLN A 95 17.86 7.58 -14.85
CA GLN A 95 17.12 8.81 -14.57
C GLN A 95 17.36 9.33 -13.14
N GLY A 96 18.15 8.66 -12.33
CA GLY A 96 18.53 9.10 -10.99
C GLY A 96 17.35 9.16 -10.00
N VAL A 97 16.40 8.24 -10.09
CA VAL A 97 15.31 8.12 -9.11
C VAL A 97 15.89 7.66 -7.77
N ASP A 98 15.56 8.36 -6.69
CA ASP A 98 16.05 8.09 -5.35
C ASP A 98 15.11 7.19 -4.57
N MET A 99 13.80 7.36 -4.77
CA MET A 99 12.75 6.55 -4.16
C MET A 99 11.68 6.21 -5.18
N LEU A 100 11.24 4.95 -5.18
CA LEU A 100 10.15 4.47 -6.02
C LEU A 100 8.92 4.15 -5.16
N ILE A 101 7.78 4.74 -5.53
CA ILE A 101 6.46 4.33 -5.05
C ILE A 101 5.93 3.27 -5.99
N GLY A 102 5.57 2.11 -5.43
CA GLY A 102 4.82 1.08 -6.11
C GLY A 102 3.34 1.18 -5.77
N GLY A 103 2.52 1.51 -6.75
CA GLY A 103 1.07 1.55 -6.58
C GLY A 103 0.44 0.16 -6.50
N THR A 104 -0.53 -0.11 -7.34
CA THR A 104 -1.26 -1.39 -7.34
C THR A 104 -0.46 -2.54 -7.96
N ASN A 105 -1.05 -3.74 -7.93
CA ASN A 105 -0.57 -5.03 -8.48
C ASN A 105 0.61 -5.65 -7.72
N SER A 106 0.32 -6.72 -6.96
CA SER A 106 1.34 -7.39 -6.13
C SER A 106 2.47 -8.02 -6.95
N GLY A 107 2.21 -8.56 -8.13
CA GLY A 107 3.25 -9.12 -9.00
C GLY A 107 4.23 -8.05 -9.48
N ALA A 108 3.72 -6.88 -9.89
CA ALA A 108 4.52 -5.73 -10.28
C ALA A 108 5.35 -5.20 -9.10
N ASN A 109 4.74 -5.08 -7.91
CA ASN A 109 5.44 -4.59 -6.71
C ASN A 109 6.53 -5.55 -6.21
N LEU A 110 6.31 -6.86 -6.24
CA LEU A 110 7.34 -7.85 -5.91
C LEU A 110 8.54 -7.74 -6.87
N ALA A 111 8.28 -7.54 -8.16
CA ALA A 111 9.35 -7.32 -9.14
C ALA A 111 10.10 -6.00 -8.91
N MET A 112 9.39 -4.90 -8.63
CA MET A 112 9.99 -3.60 -8.30
C MET A 112 10.80 -3.66 -6.99
N ALA A 113 10.29 -4.32 -5.95
CA ALA A 113 10.97 -4.50 -4.67
C ALA A 113 12.30 -5.24 -4.84
N LYS A 114 12.33 -6.28 -5.70
CA LYS A 114 13.58 -6.99 -6.06
C LYS A 114 14.58 -6.07 -6.73
N ILE A 115 14.16 -5.28 -7.73
CA ILE A 115 15.05 -4.32 -8.42
C ILE A 115 15.55 -3.25 -7.43
N ALA A 116 14.68 -2.69 -6.61
CA ALA A 116 15.06 -1.69 -5.60
C ALA A 116 16.08 -2.26 -4.60
N SER A 117 15.92 -3.51 -4.17
CA SER A 117 16.87 -4.22 -3.30
C SER A 117 18.23 -4.41 -3.98
N GLU A 118 18.26 -4.85 -5.23
CA GLU A 118 19.48 -5.00 -6.04
C GLU A 118 20.23 -3.67 -6.21
N LYS A 119 19.50 -2.58 -6.38
CA LYS A 119 20.04 -1.22 -6.58
C LYS A 119 20.25 -0.44 -5.27
N LYS A 120 19.90 -1.02 -4.11
CA LYS A 120 19.92 -0.39 -2.80
C LYS A 120 19.18 0.96 -2.82
N LYS A 121 17.98 0.98 -3.37
CA LYS A 121 17.11 2.16 -3.48
C LYS A 121 15.84 1.97 -2.65
N VAL A 122 15.35 3.06 -2.07
CA VAL A 122 14.11 3.04 -1.28
C VAL A 122 12.92 2.68 -2.18
N PHE A 123 12.15 1.70 -1.76
CA PHE A 123 10.91 1.29 -2.39
C PHE A 123 9.77 1.29 -1.37
N ILE A 124 8.69 2.03 -1.65
CA ILE A 124 7.50 2.07 -0.81
C ILE A 124 6.32 1.51 -1.61
N SER A 125 5.85 0.33 -1.22
CA SER A 125 4.69 -0.33 -1.81
C SER A 125 3.42 0.15 -1.13
N ILE A 126 2.50 0.74 -1.88
CA ILE A 126 1.25 1.30 -1.38
C ILE A 126 0.09 0.35 -1.60
N GLY A 127 -0.21 0.04 -2.86
CA GLY A 127 -1.45 -0.62 -3.25
C GLY A 127 -1.34 -2.12 -3.52
N ALA A 128 -0.14 -2.70 -3.43
CA ALA A 128 0.03 -4.14 -3.51
C ALA A 128 -0.32 -4.80 -2.17
N GLY A 129 -1.23 -5.78 -2.17
CA GLY A 129 -1.70 -6.39 -0.92
C GLY A 129 -0.89 -7.59 -0.45
N SER A 130 -0.12 -8.27 -1.31
CA SER A 130 0.53 -9.53 -0.94
C SER A 130 1.46 -9.40 0.27
N ALA A 131 1.16 -10.12 1.34
CA ALA A 131 1.98 -10.16 2.56
C ALA A 131 3.40 -10.69 2.33
N ARG A 132 3.69 -11.30 1.17
CA ARG A 132 5.04 -11.76 0.77
C ARG A 132 6.08 -10.64 0.81
N LEU A 133 5.68 -9.38 0.53
CA LEU A 133 6.55 -8.20 0.56
C LEU A 133 7.24 -7.95 1.91
N THR A 134 6.64 -8.41 3.01
CA THR A 134 7.17 -8.27 4.38
C THR A 134 7.36 -9.62 5.09
N ASN A 135 7.24 -10.71 4.34
CA ASN A 135 7.54 -12.07 4.80
C ASN A 135 8.65 -12.69 3.94
N GLU A 136 8.31 -13.60 3.03
CA GLU A 136 9.30 -14.39 2.25
C GLU A 136 10.19 -13.51 1.37
N GLU A 137 9.70 -12.37 0.91
CA GLU A 137 10.40 -11.47 -0.02
C GLU A 137 10.72 -10.10 0.61
N CYS A 138 10.83 -10.04 1.94
CA CYS A 138 11.21 -8.82 2.63
C CYS A 138 12.62 -8.35 2.26
N SER A 139 12.79 -7.05 2.22
CA SER A 139 14.05 -6.38 1.87
C SER A 139 14.32 -5.22 2.82
N PRO A 140 15.60 -4.92 3.14
CA PRO A 140 15.95 -3.77 3.98
C PRO A 140 15.56 -2.42 3.35
N PHE A 141 15.32 -2.39 2.04
CA PHE A 141 14.97 -1.19 1.27
C PHE A 141 13.48 -1.08 0.93
N THR A 142 12.65 -2.05 1.36
CA THR A 142 11.22 -2.08 1.07
C THR A 142 10.40 -1.67 2.28
N VAL A 143 9.41 -0.80 2.06
CA VAL A 143 8.32 -0.51 3.01
C VAL A 143 7.01 -0.94 2.36
N HIS A 144 6.19 -1.72 3.07
CA HIS A 144 4.84 -2.09 2.68
C HIS A 144 3.85 -1.26 3.52
N TYR A 145 3.16 -0.30 2.89
CA TYR A 145 2.62 0.87 3.60
C TYR A 145 1.17 0.73 4.03
N ALA A 146 0.22 0.66 3.10
CA ALA A 146 -1.19 0.89 3.42
C ALA A 146 -1.90 -0.30 4.10
N TYR A 147 -1.69 -1.52 3.62
CA TYR A 147 -2.37 -2.74 4.10
C TYR A 147 -1.63 -3.99 3.63
N ASP A 148 -2.10 -5.17 4.04
CA ASP A 148 -1.71 -6.45 3.43
C ASP A 148 -2.84 -7.48 3.50
N THR A 149 -2.65 -8.62 2.84
CA THR A 149 -3.65 -9.69 2.76
C THR A 149 -3.94 -10.34 4.12
N VAL A 150 -3.01 -10.32 5.05
CA VAL A 150 -3.23 -10.80 6.42
C VAL A 150 -4.19 -9.88 7.17
N ALA A 151 -4.00 -8.56 7.07
CA ALA A 151 -4.89 -7.60 7.72
C ALA A 151 -6.32 -7.67 7.15
N LEU A 152 -6.47 -7.82 5.83
CA LEU A 152 -7.77 -8.00 5.19
C LEU A 152 -8.45 -9.29 5.66
N ALA A 153 -7.71 -10.40 5.69
CA ALA A 153 -8.22 -11.69 6.13
C ALA A 153 -8.69 -11.67 7.59
N ARG A 154 -7.89 -11.09 8.48
CA ARG A 154 -8.22 -10.97 9.92
C ARG A 154 -9.40 -10.04 10.16
N GLY A 155 -9.49 -8.94 9.41
CA GLY A 155 -10.59 -8.00 9.50
C GLY A 155 -11.88 -8.58 8.93
N THR A 156 -12.03 -8.58 7.62
CA THR A 156 -13.28 -8.99 6.93
C THR A 156 -13.55 -10.49 7.10
N GLY A 157 -12.56 -11.34 6.82
CA GLY A 157 -12.70 -12.80 6.96
C GLY A 157 -13.06 -13.19 8.39
N GLY A 158 -12.30 -12.69 9.37
CA GLY A 158 -12.53 -12.96 10.78
C GLY A 158 -13.88 -12.47 11.29
N ALA A 159 -14.34 -11.29 10.83
CA ALA A 159 -15.64 -10.75 11.21
C ALA A 159 -16.80 -11.63 10.70
N ILE A 160 -16.74 -12.06 9.44
CA ILE A 160 -17.79 -12.88 8.82
C ILE A 160 -17.86 -14.26 9.49
N VAL A 161 -16.72 -14.88 9.81
CA VAL A 161 -16.70 -16.17 10.52
C VAL A 161 -17.30 -16.04 11.93
N LYS A 162 -17.00 -14.96 12.66
CA LYS A 162 -17.61 -14.66 13.97
C LYS A 162 -19.12 -14.48 13.90
N GLN A 163 -19.64 -14.01 12.76
CA GLN A 163 -21.08 -13.89 12.49
C GLN A 163 -21.74 -15.21 12.04
N GLY A 164 -21.01 -16.33 12.05
CA GLY A 164 -21.54 -17.65 11.69
C GLY A 164 -21.33 -18.07 10.24
N GLY A 165 -20.65 -17.27 9.42
CA GLY A 165 -20.29 -17.62 8.04
C GLY A 165 -19.13 -18.61 8.00
N LYS A 166 -19.40 -19.89 8.12
CA LYS A 166 -18.36 -20.91 8.31
C LYS A 166 -17.99 -21.70 7.06
N SER A 167 -18.84 -21.75 6.03
CA SER A 167 -18.58 -22.48 4.79
C SER A 167 -18.33 -21.48 3.66
N TRP A 168 -17.14 -21.52 3.05
CA TRP A 168 -16.69 -20.55 2.07
C TRP A 168 -16.38 -21.19 0.72
N TYR A 169 -16.62 -20.44 -0.34
CA TYR A 169 -16.12 -20.67 -1.68
C TYR A 169 -15.41 -19.41 -2.16
N PHE A 170 -14.24 -19.52 -2.80
CA PHE A 170 -13.52 -18.35 -3.26
C PHE A 170 -13.67 -18.10 -4.75
N LEU A 171 -13.78 -16.84 -5.12
CA LEU A 171 -13.59 -16.32 -6.47
C LEU A 171 -12.31 -15.49 -6.48
N THR A 172 -11.24 -16.04 -7.07
CA THR A 172 -9.86 -15.58 -6.85
C THR A 172 -9.25 -15.08 -8.15
N ALA A 173 -8.70 -13.86 -8.13
CA ALA A 173 -7.86 -13.38 -9.22
C ALA A 173 -6.55 -14.18 -9.29
N ASP A 174 -6.27 -14.82 -10.44
CA ASP A 174 -5.19 -15.81 -10.57
C ASP A 174 -3.81 -15.15 -10.74
N TYR A 175 -3.39 -14.39 -9.72
CA TYR A 175 -2.05 -13.83 -9.61
C TYR A 175 -1.66 -13.62 -8.13
N ALA A 176 -0.45 -13.10 -7.87
CA ALA A 176 0.14 -13.03 -6.53
C ALA A 176 -0.78 -12.44 -5.43
N PHE A 177 -1.60 -11.42 -5.76
CA PHE A 177 -2.52 -10.82 -4.80
C PHE A 177 -3.66 -11.78 -4.43
N GLY A 178 -4.43 -12.25 -5.42
CA GLY A 178 -5.59 -13.10 -5.16
C GLY A 178 -5.20 -14.40 -4.47
N GLN A 179 -4.09 -15.01 -4.88
CA GLN A 179 -3.54 -16.22 -4.27
C GLN A 179 -3.13 -15.99 -2.80
N SER A 180 -2.48 -14.84 -2.48
CA SER A 180 -2.15 -14.48 -1.10
C SER A 180 -3.41 -14.25 -0.27
N LEU A 181 -4.39 -13.51 -0.80
CA LEU A 181 -5.61 -13.18 -0.08
C LEU A 181 -6.48 -14.41 0.19
N GLU A 182 -6.64 -15.29 -0.80
CA GLU A 182 -7.33 -16.58 -0.61
C GLU A 182 -6.66 -17.43 0.47
N LYS A 183 -5.32 -17.54 0.40
CA LYS A 183 -4.53 -18.31 1.38
C LYS A 183 -4.70 -17.75 2.79
N ASP A 184 -4.46 -16.47 2.98
CA ASP A 184 -4.48 -15.84 4.30
C ASP A 184 -5.90 -15.87 4.90
N THR A 185 -6.93 -15.67 4.05
CA THR A 185 -8.33 -15.79 4.49
C THR A 185 -8.70 -17.25 4.83
N THR A 186 -8.19 -18.22 4.06
CA THR A 186 -8.38 -19.66 4.35
C THR A 186 -7.78 -20.02 5.71
N ASP A 187 -6.61 -19.49 6.04
CA ASP A 187 -5.96 -19.75 7.33
C ASP A 187 -6.81 -19.20 8.49
N VAL A 188 -7.35 -17.99 8.35
CA VAL A 188 -8.28 -17.39 9.34
C VAL A 188 -9.57 -18.20 9.49
N ILE A 189 -10.19 -18.63 8.38
CA ILE A 189 -11.41 -19.44 8.39
C ILE A 189 -11.16 -20.74 9.12
N LYS A 190 -10.10 -21.46 8.78
CA LYS A 190 -9.75 -22.76 9.40
C LYS A 190 -9.44 -22.63 10.87
N ALA A 191 -8.67 -21.59 11.26
CA ALA A 191 -8.36 -21.31 12.67
C ALA A 191 -9.62 -21.05 13.51
N ALA A 192 -10.68 -20.53 12.89
CA ALA A 192 -11.97 -20.27 13.53
C ALA A 192 -12.99 -21.42 13.38
N GLY A 193 -12.56 -22.61 12.92
CA GLY A 193 -13.38 -23.81 12.75
C GLY A 193 -14.32 -23.77 11.56
N GLY A 194 -14.05 -22.91 10.55
CA GLY A 194 -14.75 -22.90 9.28
C GLY A 194 -14.10 -23.79 8.22
N THR A 195 -14.75 -23.90 7.07
CA THR A 195 -14.33 -24.76 5.94
C THR A 195 -14.30 -23.98 4.64
N VAL A 196 -13.45 -24.42 3.70
CA VAL A 196 -13.43 -23.94 2.32
C VAL A 196 -13.90 -25.06 1.42
N ALA A 197 -15.04 -24.85 0.76
CA ALA A 197 -15.69 -25.83 -0.14
C ALA A 197 -15.02 -25.87 -1.52
N GLY A 198 -14.28 -24.82 -1.90
CA GLY A 198 -13.58 -24.76 -3.17
C GLY A 198 -13.20 -23.36 -3.58
N THR A 199 -12.60 -23.26 -4.77
CA THR A 199 -12.20 -22.00 -5.38
C THR A 199 -12.40 -22.05 -6.89
N SER A 200 -12.70 -20.89 -7.48
CA SER A 200 -12.59 -20.64 -8.91
C SER A 200 -11.61 -19.50 -9.13
N LYS A 201 -10.66 -19.73 -10.01
CA LYS A 201 -9.66 -18.72 -10.38
C LYS A 201 -10.03 -18.07 -11.70
N HIS A 202 -9.96 -16.76 -11.77
CA HIS A 202 -10.19 -15.98 -12.98
C HIS A 202 -8.93 -15.18 -13.36
N PRO A 203 -8.68 -14.93 -14.64
CA PRO A 203 -7.59 -14.05 -15.07
C PRO A 203 -7.85 -12.61 -14.61
N LEU A 204 -6.79 -11.84 -14.45
CA LEU A 204 -6.91 -10.40 -14.20
C LEU A 204 -7.61 -9.73 -15.40
N SER A 205 -8.50 -8.77 -15.13
CA SER A 205 -9.33 -8.09 -16.12
C SER A 205 -10.32 -9.04 -16.84
N ALA A 206 -10.89 -9.99 -16.10
CA ALA A 206 -11.93 -10.89 -16.64
C ALA A 206 -13.17 -10.10 -17.06
N SER A 207 -13.69 -10.41 -18.25
CA SER A 207 -14.91 -9.77 -18.79
C SER A 207 -16.19 -10.52 -18.44
N ASP A 208 -16.10 -11.81 -18.11
CA ASP A 208 -17.25 -12.67 -17.80
C ASP A 208 -16.98 -13.52 -16.55
N PHE A 209 -17.91 -13.44 -15.60
CA PHE A 209 -17.85 -14.18 -14.34
C PHE A 209 -18.87 -15.30 -14.24
N SER A 210 -19.73 -15.51 -15.25
CA SER A 210 -20.87 -16.41 -15.22
C SER A 210 -20.50 -17.84 -14.84
N SER A 211 -19.52 -18.43 -15.52
CA SER A 211 -19.09 -19.82 -15.27
C SER A 211 -18.48 -20.01 -13.87
N PHE A 212 -17.79 -19.01 -13.35
CA PHE A 212 -17.23 -19.05 -12.00
C PHE A 212 -18.32 -18.98 -10.93
N LEU A 213 -19.35 -18.15 -11.14
CA LEU A 213 -20.47 -17.99 -10.22
C LEU A 213 -21.37 -19.23 -10.19
N ILE A 214 -21.62 -19.87 -11.33
CA ILE A 214 -22.35 -21.15 -11.38
C ILE A 214 -21.63 -22.22 -10.54
N LYS A 215 -20.29 -22.34 -10.65
CA LYS A 215 -19.51 -23.25 -9.81
C LYS A 215 -19.61 -22.91 -8.33
N ALA A 216 -19.55 -21.62 -8.00
CA ALA A 216 -19.70 -21.16 -6.63
C ALA A 216 -21.06 -21.54 -6.03
N GLN A 217 -22.16 -21.30 -6.74
CA GLN A 217 -23.51 -21.70 -6.31
C GLN A 217 -23.63 -23.20 -6.17
N GLY A 218 -23.04 -23.98 -7.09
CA GLY A 218 -23.02 -25.46 -7.05
C GLY A 218 -22.30 -26.01 -5.80
N SER A 219 -21.40 -25.27 -5.20
CA SER A 219 -20.68 -25.66 -3.96
C SER A 219 -21.56 -25.67 -2.72
N LYS A 220 -22.69 -24.96 -2.74
CA LYS A 220 -23.63 -24.76 -1.60
C LYS A 220 -22.93 -24.10 -0.37
N ALA A 221 -21.81 -23.42 -0.56
CA ALA A 221 -21.14 -22.66 0.50
C ALA A 221 -22.00 -21.47 0.94
N GLN A 222 -21.91 -21.09 2.22
CA GLN A 222 -22.64 -19.95 2.77
C GLN A 222 -22.10 -18.62 2.28
N ILE A 223 -20.78 -18.54 2.05
CA ILE A 223 -20.06 -17.32 1.73
C ILE A 223 -19.33 -17.46 0.40
N LEU A 224 -19.49 -16.48 -0.47
CA LEU A 224 -18.63 -16.26 -1.63
C LEU A 224 -17.57 -15.20 -1.27
N GLY A 225 -16.35 -15.65 -1.02
CA GLY A 225 -15.20 -14.78 -0.76
C GLY A 225 -14.64 -14.25 -2.08
N LEU A 226 -14.72 -12.94 -2.28
CA LEU A 226 -14.16 -12.26 -3.45
C LEU A 226 -12.70 -11.92 -3.19
N ALA A 227 -11.77 -12.80 -3.58
CA ALA A 227 -10.33 -12.60 -3.50
C ALA A 227 -9.80 -11.91 -4.77
N ASN A 228 -10.43 -10.79 -5.10
CA ASN A 228 -10.12 -9.87 -6.20
C ASN A 228 -10.38 -8.42 -5.73
N ALA A 229 -10.19 -7.43 -6.61
CA ALA A 229 -10.37 -6.03 -6.25
C ALA A 229 -10.60 -5.17 -7.51
N GLY A 230 -10.99 -3.90 -7.31
CA GLY A 230 -11.17 -2.92 -8.37
C GLY A 230 -12.17 -3.37 -9.42
N GLY A 231 -11.86 -3.19 -10.71
CA GLY A 231 -12.76 -3.53 -11.81
C GLY A 231 -13.22 -4.99 -11.81
N ASP A 232 -12.35 -5.95 -11.45
CA ASP A 232 -12.75 -7.36 -11.36
C ASP A 232 -13.76 -7.61 -10.22
N MET A 233 -13.57 -6.96 -9.08
CA MET A 233 -14.52 -7.03 -7.96
C MET A 233 -15.87 -6.39 -8.34
N ILE A 234 -15.84 -5.22 -8.95
CA ILE A 234 -17.04 -4.54 -9.45
C ILE A 234 -17.83 -5.44 -10.41
N ASN A 235 -17.14 -6.04 -11.38
CA ASN A 235 -17.79 -6.92 -12.38
C ASN A 235 -18.31 -8.22 -11.74
N ALA A 236 -17.55 -8.80 -10.81
CA ALA A 236 -18.00 -9.99 -10.06
C ALA A 236 -19.26 -9.70 -9.22
N VAL A 237 -19.34 -8.56 -8.56
CA VAL A 237 -20.52 -8.14 -7.77
C VAL A 237 -21.73 -7.90 -8.67
N LYS A 238 -21.56 -7.22 -9.82
CA LYS A 238 -22.64 -7.02 -10.80
C LYS A 238 -23.17 -8.35 -11.32
N ALA A 239 -22.27 -9.23 -11.77
CA ALA A 239 -22.65 -10.55 -12.25
C ALA A 239 -23.32 -11.39 -11.14
N ALA A 240 -22.80 -11.38 -9.92
CA ALA A 240 -23.40 -12.08 -8.78
C ALA A 240 -24.83 -11.60 -8.49
N ASN A 241 -25.09 -10.30 -8.66
CA ASN A 241 -26.45 -9.75 -8.52
C ASN A 241 -27.36 -10.21 -9.65
N GLU A 242 -26.93 -10.18 -10.90
CA GLU A 242 -27.66 -10.65 -12.08
C GLU A 242 -28.01 -12.14 -12.00
N PHE A 243 -27.07 -12.96 -11.57
CA PHE A 243 -27.28 -14.43 -11.36
C PHE A 243 -28.02 -14.76 -10.06
N GLY A 244 -28.36 -13.76 -9.24
CA GLY A 244 -29.09 -13.97 -7.99
C GLY A 244 -28.28 -14.75 -6.94
N VAL A 245 -26.97 -14.68 -6.98
CA VAL A 245 -26.06 -15.38 -6.03
C VAL A 245 -26.39 -14.98 -4.59
N GLY A 246 -26.72 -13.71 -4.35
CA GLY A 246 -27.09 -13.19 -3.02
C GLY A 246 -28.29 -13.85 -2.36
N LYS A 247 -29.10 -14.62 -3.12
CA LYS A 247 -30.21 -15.40 -2.57
C LYS A 247 -29.77 -16.69 -1.88
N THR A 248 -28.58 -17.18 -2.21
CA THR A 248 -28.06 -18.48 -1.73
C THR A 248 -26.74 -18.37 -0.98
N MET A 249 -25.96 -17.34 -1.24
CA MET A 249 -24.65 -17.11 -0.66
C MET A 249 -24.51 -15.63 -0.25
N LYS A 250 -23.85 -15.37 0.87
CA LYS A 250 -23.46 -13.98 1.25
C LYS A 250 -22.15 -13.62 0.54
N LEU A 251 -22.10 -12.46 -0.09
CA LEU A 251 -20.88 -11.93 -0.70
C LEU A 251 -19.96 -11.34 0.38
N ALA A 252 -18.68 -11.70 0.33
CA ALA A 252 -17.64 -11.14 1.17
C ALA A 252 -16.59 -10.44 0.28
N GLY A 253 -16.64 -9.13 0.19
CA GLY A 253 -15.62 -8.34 -0.51
C GLY A 253 -14.37 -8.24 0.36
N LEU A 254 -13.34 -9.03 0.05
CA LEU A 254 -12.14 -9.11 0.88
C LEU A 254 -11.23 -7.88 0.72
N LEU A 255 -11.25 -7.23 -0.46
CA LEU A 255 -10.67 -5.91 -0.68
C LEU A 255 -11.64 -5.08 -1.51
N VAL A 256 -12.16 -4.04 -0.90
CA VAL A 256 -13.12 -3.12 -1.51
C VAL A 256 -12.72 -1.70 -1.16
N PHE A 257 -12.71 -0.82 -2.13
CA PHE A 257 -12.40 0.59 -1.96
C PHE A 257 -13.67 1.45 -2.03
N ILE A 258 -13.62 2.63 -1.47
CA ILE A 258 -14.73 3.59 -1.52
C ILE A 258 -15.13 3.94 -2.96
N ASN A 259 -14.19 3.94 -3.88
CA ASN A 259 -14.40 4.13 -5.32
C ASN A 259 -15.27 3.03 -5.92
N ASP A 260 -15.06 1.79 -5.49
CA ASP A 260 -15.86 0.63 -5.93
C ASP A 260 -17.30 0.76 -5.45
N ILE A 261 -17.50 1.17 -4.18
CA ILE A 261 -18.82 1.42 -3.62
C ILE A 261 -19.51 2.56 -4.37
N HIS A 262 -18.78 3.63 -4.70
CA HIS A 262 -19.32 4.73 -5.50
C HIS A 262 -19.80 4.26 -6.89
N THR A 263 -19.04 3.40 -7.52
CA THR A 263 -19.35 2.84 -8.86
C THR A 263 -20.53 1.87 -8.84
N LEU A 264 -20.61 1.01 -7.81
CA LEU A 264 -21.69 0.04 -7.65
C LEU A 264 -22.98 0.64 -7.10
N GLY A 265 -22.85 1.69 -6.28
CA GLY A 265 -23.95 2.30 -5.54
C GLY A 265 -24.36 1.52 -4.29
N LEU A 266 -24.99 2.23 -3.35
CA LEU A 266 -25.40 1.65 -2.06
C LEU A 266 -26.43 0.53 -2.19
N ASN A 267 -27.29 0.56 -3.21
CA ASN A 267 -28.29 -0.49 -3.41
C ASN A 267 -27.67 -1.89 -3.59
N MET A 268 -26.50 -1.99 -4.24
CA MET A 268 -25.83 -3.27 -4.44
C MET A 268 -24.87 -3.62 -3.29
N THR A 269 -24.43 -2.64 -2.49
CA THR A 269 -23.32 -2.81 -1.57
C THR A 269 -23.69 -2.65 -0.11
N GLN A 270 -24.87 -2.12 0.21
CA GLN A 270 -25.31 -1.89 1.60
C GLN A 270 -25.20 -3.16 2.46
N GLY A 271 -24.66 -3.01 3.66
CA GLY A 271 -24.44 -4.12 4.58
C GLY A 271 -23.22 -4.97 4.27
N MET A 272 -22.46 -4.66 3.20
CA MET A 272 -21.20 -5.31 2.91
C MET A 272 -20.16 -4.91 3.98
N TYR A 273 -19.45 -5.91 4.52
CA TYR A 273 -18.30 -5.69 5.39
C TYR A 273 -17.04 -5.60 4.56
N LEU A 274 -16.15 -4.69 4.95
CA LEU A 274 -14.82 -4.53 4.35
C LEU A 274 -13.80 -4.10 5.42
N THR A 275 -12.54 -4.27 5.13
CA THR A 275 -11.43 -3.78 5.97
C THR A 275 -10.68 -2.71 5.20
N ASP A 276 -10.53 -1.54 5.82
CA ASP A 276 -9.82 -0.39 5.25
C ASP A 276 -8.81 0.16 6.25
N GLY A 277 -7.72 0.74 5.76
CA GLY A 277 -6.70 1.38 6.58
C GLY A 277 -6.97 2.85 6.86
N TRP A 278 -7.91 3.45 6.11
CA TRP A 278 -8.21 4.85 6.19
C TRP A 278 -9.55 5.18 5.51
N TYR A 279 -10.25 6.18 6.03
CA TYR A 279 -11.49 6.68 5.46
C TYR A 279 -11.48 8.21 5.45
N TRP A 280 -11.89 8.81 4.35
CA TRP A 280 -11.81 10.25 4.13
C TRP A 280 -12.55 11.08 5.20
N ASP A 281 -13.58 10.52 5.80
CA ASP A 281 -14.43 11.18 6.80
C ASP A 281 -14.19 10.72 8.25
N GLN A 282 -13.07 10.05 8.53
CA GLN A 282 -12.81 9.51 9.87
C GLN A 282 -12.29 10.53 10.88
N SER A 283 -11.69 11.63 10.44
CA SER A 283 -11.11 12.66 11.31
C SER A 283 -11.19 14.06 10.69
N PRO A 284 -11.05 15.15 11.48
CA PRO A 284 -10.95 16.50 10.92
C PRO A 284 -9.83 16.65 9.91
N GLU A 285 -8.66 16.03 10.16
CA GLU A 285 -7.50 16.10 9.29
C GLU A 285 -7.72 15.34 7.98
N SER A 286 -8.30 14.12 8.04
CA SER A 286 -8.62 13.35 6.84
C SER A 286 -9.65 14.09 5.97
N ARG A 287 -10.69 14.69 6.58
CA ARG A 287 -11.67 15.53 5.88
C ARG A 287 -11.03 16.77 5.22
N ALA A 288 -10.17 17.47 5.94
CA ALA A 288 -9.51 18.67 5.42
C ALA A 288 -8.64 18.36 4.21
N TRP A 289 -7.82 17.30 4.30
CA TRP A 289 -6.99 16.84 3.19
C TRP A 289 -7.84 16.36 2.01
N SER A 290 -8.86 15.56 2.27
CA SER A 290 -9.74 15.01 1.22
C SER A 290 -10.51 16.09 0.45
N LYS A 291 -10.88 17.19 1.08
CA LYS A 291 -11.50 18.34 0.39
C LYS A 291 -10.52 18.99 -0.61
N ARG A 292 -9.24 19.11 -0.24
CA ARG A 292 -8.19 19.61 -1.14
C ARG A 292 -7.98 18.68 -2.32
N TYR A 293 -7.94 17.36 -2.05
CA TYR A 293 -7.83 16.33 -3.08
C TYR A 293 -9.04 16.36 -4.02
N PHE A 294 -10.26 16.42 -3.47
CA PHE A 294 -11.50 16.51 -4.25
C PHE A 294 -11.55 17.75 -5.16
N ALA A 295 -11.03 18.88 -4.73
CA ALA A 295 -10.94 20.08 -5.55
C ALA A 295 -10.17 19.82 -6.86
N LYS A 296 -9.17 18.93 -6.83
CA LYS A 296 -8.33 18.55 -7.98
C LYS A 296 -8.93 17.39 -8.78
N MET A 297 -9.30 16.31 -8.11
CA MET A 297 -9.67 15.04 -8.73
C MET A 297 -11.17 14.87 -8.98
N LYS A 298 -12.04 15.69 -8.36
CA LYS A 298 -13.50 15.61 -8.40
C LYS A 298 -14.06 14.28 -7.87
N LYS A 299 -13.24 13.52 -7.13
CA LYS A 299 -13.57 12.28 -6.42
C LYS A 299 -12.94 12.33 -5.04
N PHE A 300 -13.57 11.69 -4.05
CA PHE A 300 -12.91 11.48 -2.76
C PHE A 300 -11.89 10.35 -2.86
N PRO A 301 -10.79 10.45 -2.10
CA PRO A 301 -9.68 9.52 -2.20
C PRO A 301 -9.98 8.17 -1.54
N SER A 302 -9.39 7.12 -2.11
CA SER A 302 -9.22 5.81 -1.46
C SER A 302 -8.15 5.87 -0.38
N MET A 303 -8.01 4.81 0.42
CA MET A 303 -6.88 4.65 1.34
C MET A 303 -5.53 4.64 0.60
N LEU A 304 -5.46 4.19 -0.66
CA LEU A 304 -4.20 4.16 -1.43
C LEU A 304 -3.73 5.57 -1.75
N GLN A 305 -4.60 6.38 -2.30
CA GLN A 305 -4.29 7.76 -2.65
C GLN A 305 -3.92 8.60 -1.41
N ALA A 306 -4.56 8.31 -0.26
CA ALA A 306 -4.18 8.91 1.02
C ALA A 306 -2.81 8.42 1.50
N ALA A 307 -2.50 7.14 1.32
CA ALA A 307 -1.21 6.55 1.68
C ALA A 307 -0.07 7.02 0.77
N ASP A 308 -0.32 7.27 -0.52
CA ASP A 308 0.66 7.86 -1.44
C ASP A 308 1.13 9.24 -0.95
N TYR A 309 0.18 10.09 -0.54
CA TYR A 309 0.51 11.39 0.05
C TYR A 309 1.32 11.23 1.34
N SER A 310 0.89 10.35 2.25
CA SER A 310 1.54 10.10 3.52
C SER A 310 2.97 9.54 3.32
N ALA A 311 3.14 8.56 2.45
CA ALA A 311 4.42 7.93 2.16
C ALA A 311 5.43 8.92 1.55
N ALA A 312 4.99 9.70 0.54
CA ALA A 312 5.82 10.73 -0.06
C ALA A 312 6.23 11.81 0.97
N THR A 313 5.28 12.26 1.80
CA THR A 313 5.54 13.24 2.87
C THR A 313 6.56 12.72 3.88
N ASN A 314 6.41 11.48 4.35
CA ASN A 314 7.30 10.89 5.35
C ASN A 314 8.70 10.60 4.78
N TYR A 315 8.80 10.15 3.52
CA TYR A 315 10.08 10.00 2.83
C TYR A 315 10.82 11.35 2.73
N LEU A 316 10.16 12.38 2.22
CA LEU A 316 10.75 13.71 2.05
C LEU A 316 11.13 14.35 3.40
N ASN A 317 10.33 14.15 4.43
CA ASN A 317 10.66 14.58 5.80
C ASN A 317 11.89 13.84 6.35
N ALA A 318 12.05 12.54 6.06
CA ALA A 318 13.23 11.79 6.46
C ALA A 318 14.48 12.34 5.76
N VAL A 319 14.46 12.56 4.43
CA VAL A 319 15.54 13.20 3.67
C VAL A 319 15.89 14.57 4.24
N LYS A 320 14.87 15.41 4.51
CA LYS A 320 15.05 16.74 5.09
C LYS A 320 15.72 16.69 6.47
N ALA A 321 15.29 15.76 7.32
CA ALA A 321 15.79 15.64 8.69
C ALA A 321 17.27 15.23 8.77
N ILE A 322 17.73 14.37 7.84
CA ILE A 322 19.11 13.85 7.84
C ILE A 322 20.01 14.54 6.81
N GLY A 323 19.46 15.39 5.93
CA GLY A 323 20.20 16.17 4.93
C GLY A 323 20.78 15.36 3.78
N THR A 324 20.33 14.12 3.56
CA THR A 324 20.82 13.22 2.50
C THR A 324 19.70 12.32 1.98
N ASP A 325 19.84 11.90 0.72
CA ASP A 325 18.99 10.91 0.02
C ASP A 325 19.61 9.50 0.02
N ASP A 326 20.71 9.30 0.75
CA ASP A 326 21.31 7.98 0.94
C ASP A 326 20.28 6.98 1.47
N SER A 327 20.00 5.94 0.69
CA SER A 327 18.89 5.03 0.94
C SER A 327 19.02 4.26 2.26
N GLU A 328 20.21 3.86 2.69
CA GLU A 328 20.42 3.16 3.96
C GLU A 328 20.10 4.08 5.14
N LYS A 329 20.55 5.33 5.07
CA LYS A 329 20.28 6.34 6.11
C LYS A 329 18.81 6.77 6.13
N VAL A 330 18.18 6.92 4.94
CA VAL A 330 16.76 7.25 4.83
C VAL A 330 15.90 6.12 5.41
N MET A 331 16.20 4.85 5.07
CA MET A 331 15.48 3.70 5.64
C MET A 331 15.65 3.60 7.17
N ALA A 332 16.84 3.88 7.67
CA ALA A 332 17.09 3.94 9.12
C ALA A 332 16.27 5.06 9.79
N GLN A 333 16.19 6.23 9.17
CA GLN A 333 15.40 7.36 9.67
C GLN A 333 13.91 7.06 9.62
N LEU A 334 13.40 6.48 8.53
CA LEU A 334 12.00 6.08 8.39
C LEU A 334 11.59 5.08 9.48
N LYS A 335 12.41 4.06 9.75
CA LYS A 335 12.15 3.06 10.80
C LYS A 335 12.22 3.65 12.23
N LYS A 336 12.97 4.72 12.44
CA LYS A 336 13.09 5.40 13.73
C LYS A 336 11.95 6.37 14.01
N THR A 337 11.30 6.89 12.96
CA THR A 337 10.32 7.98 13.07
C THR A 337 8.90 7.43 13.13
N LYS A 338 8.12 7.87 14.12
CA LYS A 338 6.67 7.59 14.15
C LYS A 338 5.95 8.43 13.11
N ILE A 339 5.02 7.82 12.41
CA ILE A 339 4.18 8.47 11.41
C ILE A 339 2.97 9.08 12.11
N ASN A 340 2.83 10.40 12.00
CA ASN A 340 1.75 11.17 12.61
C ASN A 340 1.28 12.22 11.60
N ASP A 341 0.35 11.85 10.75
CA ASP A 341 -0.22 12.72 9.71
C ASP A 341 -1.73 12.47 9.55
N MET A 342 -2.30 12.88 8.42
CA MET A 342 -3.73 12.68 8.16
C MET A 342 -4.10 11.22 7.89
N PHE A 343 -3.11 10.35 7.56
CA PHE A 343 -3.34 8.94 7.29
C PHE A 343 -3.41 8.12 8.59
N THR A 344 -2.46 8.34 9.51
CA THR A 344 -2.42 7.60 10.78
C THR A 344 -1.76 8.40 11.91
N LYS A 345 -2.02 7.97 13.15
CA LYS A 345 -1.35 8.48 14.36
C LYS A 345 -0.58 7.34 15.01
N GLY A 346 0.70 7.56 15.26
CA GLY A 346 1.58 6.58 15.90
C GLY A 346 2.02 5.43 14.99
N GLY A 347 1.84 5.53 13.68
CA GLY A 347 2.32 4.54 12.72
C GLY A 347 3.82 4.29 12.85
N GLU A 348 4.27 3.05 12.63
CA GLU A 348 5.69 2.68 12.72
C GLU A 348 6.09 1.71 11.62
N ILE A 349 7.32 1.81 11.15
CA ILE A 349 7.89 0.87 10.18
C ILE A 349 8.77 -0.12 10.92
N ARG A 350 8.36 -1.39 10.89
CA ARG A 350 9.06 -2.51 11.52
C ARG A 350 10.34 -2.91 10.77
N PRO A 351 11.22 -3.76 11.38
CA PRO A 351 12.40 -4.28 10.70
C PRO A 351 12.11 -5.01 9.39
N ASP A 352 10.98 -5.74 9.30
CA ASP A 352 10.51 -6.42 8.10
C ASP A 352 9.97 -5.50 6.99
N GLY A 353 9.91 -4.19 7.25
CA GLY A 353 9.39 -3.18 6.33
C GLY A 353 7.88 -2.95 6.41
N ARG A 354 7.12 -3.69 7.25
CA ARG A 354 5.69 -3.41 7.43
C ARG A 354 5.48 -2.09 8.16
N MET A 355 4.76 -1.14 7.54
CA MET A 355 4.23 0.02 8.24
C MET A 355 2.98 -0.40 9.03
N VAL A 356 3.10 -0.41 10.35
CA VAL A 356 2.04 -0.84 11.26
C VAL A 356 1.20 0.36 11.67
N HIS A 357 -0.08 0.26 11.47
CA HIS A 357 -1.12 1.21 11.90
C HIS A 357 -2.42 0.44 12.15
N ASP A 358 -3.39 1.08 12.77
CA ASP A 358 -4.70 0.48 12.96
C ASP A 358 -5.43 0.29 11.62
N MET A 359 -6.16 -0.82 11.53
CA MET A 359 -7.08 -1.10 10.45
C MET A 359 -8.51 -0.98 10.96
N TYR A 360 -9.46 -0.77 10.07
CA TYR A 360 -10.84 -0.55 10.44
C TYR A 360 -11.75 -1.56 9.74
N LEU A 361 -12.50 -2.32 10.53
CA LEU A 361 -13.65 -3.06 10.01
C LEU A 361 -14.79 -2.06 9.78
N MET A 362 -15.25 -1.98 8.56
CA MET A 362 -16.31 -1.08 8.14
C MET A 362 -17.49 -1.85 7.59
N GLU A 363 -18.67 -1.27 7.70
CA GLU A 363 -19.88 -1.71 7.04
C GLU A 363 -20.37 -0.62 6.09
N VAL A 364 -20.73 -1.01 4.88
CA VAL A 364 -21.34 -0.08 3.92
C VAL A 364 -22.74 0.30 4.42
N LYS A 365 -22.98 1.59 4.55
CA LYS A 365 -24.26 2.15 5.00
C LYS A 365 -25.44 1.75 4.10
N LYS A 366 -26.62 1.65 4.69
CA LYS A 366 -27.85 1.63 3.92
C LYS A 366 -28.08 3.00 3.28
N GLN A 367 -28.82 3.06 2.19
CA GLN A 367 -29.10 4.33 1.52
C GLN A 367 -29.73 5.38 2.45
N ALA A 368 -30.62 4.94 3.34
CA ALA A 368 -31.25 5.82 4.32
C ALA A 368 -30.29 6.35 5.43
N GLU A 369 -29.12 5.72 5.62
CA GLU A 369 -28.11 6.10 6.60
C GLU A 369 -27.08 7.09 6.03
N SER A 370 -26.93 7.14 4.69
CA SER A 370 -26.03 8.06 3.99
C SER A 370 -26.63 9.45 3.94
N LYS A 371 -25.94 10.43 4.52
CA LYS A 371 -26.46 11.81 4.72
C LYS A 371 -25.98 12.79 3.66
N TYR A 372 -24.89 12.47 2.95
CA TYR A 372 -24.24 13.32 1.94
C TYR A 372 -23.46 12.47 0.94
N PRO A 373 -23.06 13.00 -0.22
CA PRO A 373 -22.27 12.24 -1.19
C PRO A 373 -20.99 11.66 -0.58
N TRP A 374 -20.69 10.40 -0.88
CA TRP A 374 -19.53 9.63 -0.38
C TRP A 374 -19.58 9.29 1.13
N ASP A 375 -20.69 9.51 1.81
CA ASP A 375 -20.91 9.04 3.17
C ASP A 375 -21.35 7.58 3.17
N TYR A 376 -20.40 6.67 2.81
CA TYR A 376 -20.73 5.28 2.53
C TYR A 376 -20.41 4.32 3.67
N TYR A 377 -19.52 4.70 4.60
CA TYR A 377 -19.04 3.78 5.61
C TYR A 377 -19.47 4.17 7.02
N LYS A 378 -19.72 3.14 7.83
CA LYS A 378 -19.69 3.24 9.28
C LYS A 378 -18.57 2.34 9.82
N VAL A 379 -17.77 2.85 10.74
CA VAL A 379 -16.73 2.08 11.42
C VAL A 379 -17.42 1.15 12.42
N VAL A 380 -17.24 -0.17 12.26
CA VAL A 380 -17.79 -1.21 13.13
C VAL A 380 -16.82 -1.53 14.24
N ALA A 381 -15.52 -1.62 13.93
CA ALA A 381 -14.48 -1.89 14.89
C ALA A 381 -13.12 -1.34 14.40
N THR A 382 -12.30 -0.93 15.35
CA THR A 382 -10.87 -0.70 15.13
C THR A 382 -10.12 -1.99 15.40
N ILE A 383 -9.25 -2.40 14.48
CA ILE A 383 -8.35 -3.54 14.61
C ILE A 383 -6.96 -2.98 14.91
N PRO A 384 -6.47 -3.08 16.15
CA PRO A 384 -5.16 -2.55 16.49
C PRO A 384 -4.07 -3.10 15.57
N GLY A 385 -3.13 -2.25 15.15
CA GLY A 385 -2.07 -2.65 14.22
C GLY A 385 -1.29 -3.88 14.67
N ALA A 386 -1.07 -4.05 15.97
CA ALA A 386 -0.42 -5.24 16.53
C ALA A 386 -1.20 -6.56 16.30
N GLN A 387 -2.51 -6.48 16.04
CA GLN A 387 -3.38 -7.62 15.76
C GLN A 387 -3.69 -7.78 14.27
N ALA A 388 -3.59 -6.70 13.51
CA ALA A 388 -3.93 -6.68 12.10
C ALA A 388 -2.92 -7.46 11.25
N TYR A 389 -1.63 -7.26 11.50
CA TYR A 389 -0.55 -7.77 10.65
C TYR A 389 0.13 -9.01 11.22
N THR A 390 0.92 -9.69 10.38
CA THR A 390 1.80 -10.80 10.78
C THR A 390 2.61 -10.41 12.00
N THR A 391 2.62 -11.27 13.02
CA THR A 391 3.39 -11.08 14.26
C THR A 391 4.83 -11.57 14.11
N LYS A 392 5.69 -11.26 15.10
CA LYS A 392 7.08 -11.75 15.11
C LYS A 392 7.17 -13.27 15.14
N ALA A 393 6.23 -13.93 15.80
CA ALA A 393 6.19 -15.40 15.88
C ALA A 393 5.76 -16.06 14.54
N GLU A 394 5.02 -15.34 13.72
CA GLU A 394 4.47 -15.83 12.44
C GLU A 394 5.35 -15.47 11.24
N THR A 395 6.25 -14.47 11.40
CA THR A 395 7.01 -13.93 10.26
C THR A 395 7.98 -14.92 9.66
N LYS A 396 8.11 -14.88 8.34
CA LYS A 396 9.14 -15.60 7.58
C LYS A 396 10.29 -14.68 7.16
N CYS A 397 10.22 -13.38 7.49
CA CYS A 397 11.24 -12.41 7.16
C CYS A 397 12.49 -12.58 8.03
N ALA A 398 13.64 -12.81 7.41
CA ALA A 398 14.91 -12.94 8.11
C ALA A 398 15.37 -11.66 8.83
N LEU A 399 14.87 -10.49 8.41
CA LEU A 399 15.20 -9.19 8.98
C LEU A 399 14.51 -8.93 10.33
N TRP A 400 13.56 -9.77 10.73
CA TRP A 400 12.75 -9.61 11.95
C TRP A 400 12.63 -10.89 12.79
N LYS A 401 13.73 -11.62 12.91
CA LYS A 401 13.84 -12.83 13.75
C LYS A 401 14.26 -12.50 15.19
#